data_177155303490e45d70a2a6c120d11217
#
_entry.id   177155303490e45d70a2a6c120d11217
#
_cell.length_a   1.000
_cell.length_b   1.000
_cell.length_c   1.000
_cell.angle_alpha   90.00
_cell.angle_beta   90.00
_cell.angle_gamma   90.00
#
_symmetry.space_group_name_H-M   'P 1'
#
loop_
_entity.id
_entity.type
_entity.pdbx_description
1 polymer ?
#
loop_
_entity_poly.entity_id
_entity_poly.type
_entity_poly.pdbx_seq_one_letter_code
_entity_poly.pdbx_strand_id
1 'polypeptide(L)'
;ERRESLPLTAVDYRKGDIKHQIANVVKPVMQGYKFQSVKEFKALLGLFHVTVEEAHKTIKGKTYHGLVYAATDEKGERTGVAIKSSKIGKSVGYEALQKKFVKANNELPDIRTRTDEEAIATALQGQPTRQGFLQELSGKGIAAILWQNDSGVIYGVTYIDHNSKTVFKGSLLGKEYSASVINRKYGTIPPEKTEEAPVIHPSEPEMKETELV
;
A
#
# COMPACT_ATOMS: atom_id res chain seq x y z
N GLU A 1 24.78 14.42 -21.39
CA GLU A 1 23.91 13.36 -21.99
C GLU A 1 22.98 12.84 -20.91
N ARG A 2 21.68 13.21 -20.98
CA ARG A 2 20.63 12.57 -20.18
C ARG A 2 20.51 11.14 -20.72
N ARG A 3 20.96 10.17 -19.95
CA ARG A 3 20.57 8.79 -20.20
C ARG A 3 19.06 8.72 -20.06
N GLU A 4 18.36 8.58 -21.15
CA GLU A 4 16.94 8.21 -21.14
C GLU A 4 16.81 6.95 -20.32
N SER A 5 16.12 7.04 -19.19
CA SER A 5 15.86 5.88 -18.37
C SER A 5 14.94 4.96 -19.16
N LEU A 6 15.41 3.77 -19.49
CA LEU A 6 14.58 2.72 -20.08
C LEU A 6 13.29 2.57 -19.26
N PRO A 7 12.14 2.38 -19.91
CA PRO A 7 10.89 2.18 -19.19
C PRO A 7 11.03 0.98 -18.26
N LEU A 8 10.54 1.16 -17.00
CA LEU A 8 10.55 0.10 -16.00
C LEU A 8 9.68 -1.06 -16.50
N THR A 9 10.25 -2.24 -16.56
CA THR A 9 9.57 -3.48 -16.96
C THR A 9 9.30 -4.31 -15.72
N ALA A 10 8.08 -4.82 -15.57
CA ALA A 10 7.73 -5.72 -14.48
C ALA A 10 8.55 -7.02 -14.54
N VAL A 11 8.90 -7.53 -13.37
CA VAL A 11 9.62 -8.79 -13.22
C VAL A 11 8.73 -9.94 -13.68
N ASP A 12 9.26 -10.77 -14.55
CA ASP A 12 8.64 -12.04 -14.94
C ASP A 12 9.38 -13.18 -14.23
N TYR A 13 8.78 -13.71 -13.16
CA TYR A 13 9.39 -14.77 -12.35
C TYR A 13 9.57 -16.10 -13.10
N ARG A 14 8.93 -16.27 -14.25
CA ARG A 14 9.05 -17.45 -15.11
C ARG A 14 10.30 -17.40 -16.00
N LYS A 15 10.85 -16.21 -16.19
CA LYS A 15 12.10 -16.00 -16.93
C LYS A 15 13.29 -16.09 -15.98
N GLY A 16 14.42 -16.53 -16.48
CA GLY A 16 15.65 -16.61 -15.70
C GLY A 16 16.20 -15.26 -15.25
N ASP A 17 17.27 -15.29 -14.45
CA ASP A 17 17.99 -14.12 -13.95
C ASP A 17 17.12 -13.13 -13.16
N ILE A 18 16.33 -13.66 -12.24
CA ILE A 18 15.44 -12.89 -11.36
C ILE A 18 16.20 -11.78 -10.60
N LYS A 19 17.44 -12.04 -10.20
CA LYS A 19 18.27 -11.04 -9.52
C LYS A 19 18.51 -9.80 -10.39
N HIS A 20 18.81 -10.00 -11.66
CA HIS A 20 19.05 -8.91 -12.61
C HIS A 20 17.75 -8.14 -12.90
N GLN A 21 16.64 -8.85 -13.09
CA GLN A 21 15.33 -8.25 -13.29
C GLN A 21 14.94 -7.38 -12.08
N ILE A 22 15.07 -7.88 -10.86
CA ILE A 22 14.80 -7.12 -9.62
C ILE A 22 15.72 -5.90 -9.53
N ALA A 23 17.02 -6.05 -9.83
CA ALA A 23 17.96 -4.93 -9.80
C ALA A 23 17.57 -3.82 -10.79
N ASN A 24 17.07 -4.18 -11.97
CA ASN A 24 16.61 -3.24 -13.01
C ASN A 24 15.34 -2.49 -12.63
N VAL A 25 14.56 -3.00 -11.70
CA VAL A 25 13.40 -2.31 -11.10
C VAL A 25 13.83 -1.47 -9.91
N VAL A 26 14.49 -2.08 -8.93
CA VAL A 26 14.74 -1.45 -7.62
C VAL A 26 15.70 -0.27 -7.71
N LYS A 27 16.76 -0.36 -8.51
CA LYS A 27 17.73 0.74 -8.65
C LYS A 27 17.14 2.03 -9.23
N PRO A 28 16.42 2.02 -10.37
CA PRO A 28 15.78 3.21 -10.90
C PRO A 28 14.69 3.76 -9.98
N VAL A 29 13.91 2.89 -9.32
CA VAL A 29 12.89 3.29 -8.36
C VAL A 29 13.53 4.03 -7.17
N MET A 30 14.59 3.48 -6.59
CA MET A 30 15.34 4.13 -5.52
C MET A 30 15.94 5.48 -5.94
N GLN A 31 16.34 5.64 -7.18
CA GLN A 31 16.90 6.89 -7.68
C GLN A 31 15.84 7.95 -7.99
N GLY A 32 14.76 7.54 -8.66
CA GLY A 32 13.82 8.46 -9.29
C GLY A 32 12.62 8.85 -8.44
N TYR A 33 12.04 7.89 -7.70
CA TYR A 33 10.79 8.13 -6.97
C TYR A 33 11.02 8.71 -5.57
N LYS A 34 10.02 9.44 -5.05
CA LYS A 34 9.95 9.97 -3.69
C LYS A 34 8.89 9.21 -2.91
N PHE A 35 9.27 8.65 -1.78
CA PHE A 35 8.38 7.90 -0.87
C PHE A 35 8.93 7.97 0.55
N GLN A 36 8.06 7.85 1.57
CA GLN A 36 8.37 8.16 2.97
C GLN A 36 8.39 6.94 3.89
N SER A 37 7.95 5.79 3.41
CA SER A 37 7.83 4.58 4.23
C SER A 37 8.09 3.32 3.42
N VAL A 38 8.43 2.23 4.13
CA VAL A 38 8.56 0.90 3.51
C VAL A 38 7.25 0.47 2.86
N LYS A 39 6.10 0.83 3.43
CA LYS A 39 4.78 0.51 2.86
C LYS A 39 4.56 1.19 1.51
N GLU A 40 4.93 2.45 1.36
CA GLU A 40 4.88 3.18 0.09
C GLU A 40 5.85 2.61 -0.93
N PHE A 41 7.07 2.30 -0.49
CA PHE A 41 8.07 1.65 -1.33
C PHE A 41 7.61 0.27 -1.82
N LYS A 42 7.04 -0.54 -0.93
CA LYS A 42 6.46 -1.85 -1.27
C LYS A 42 5.29 -1.72 -2.26
N ALA A 43 4.42 -0.72 -2.07
CA ALA A 43 3.32 -0.44 -3.01
C ALA A 43 3.83 -0.14 -4.42
N LEU A 44 4.84 0.73 -4.52
CA LEU A 44 5.46 1.08 -5.80
C LEU A 44 6.13 -0.12 -6.47
N LEU A 45 6.91 -0.90 -5.72
CA LEU A 45 7.57 -2.09 -6.23
C LEU A 45 6.57 -3.16 -6.68
N GLY A 46 5.43 -3.27 -6.01
CA GLY A 46 4.35 -4.21 -6.34
C GLY A 46 3.81 -4.04 -7.75
N LEU A 47 3.81 -2.81 -8.30
CA LEU A 47 3.44 -2.54 -9.70
C LEU A 47 4.38 -3.22 -10.71
N PHE A 48 5.57 -3.56 -10.28
CA PHE A 48 6.61 -4.21 -11.10
C PHE A 48 6.87 -5.65 -10.66
N HIS A 49 5.94 -6.27 -9.96
CA HIS A 49 6.04 -7.64 -9.44
C HIS A 49 7.27 -7.89 -8.56
N VAL A 50 7.60 -6.91 -7.74
CA VAL A 50 8.68 -7.00 -6.72
C VAL A 50 8.11 -6.67 -5.36
N THR A 51 8.51 -7.42 -4.35
CA THR A 51 8.25 -7.11 -2.94
C THR A 51 9.54 -6.86 -2.18
N VAL A 52 9.44 -6.14 -1.07
CA VAL A 52 10.55 -5.85 -0.16
C VAL A 52 10.13 -6.14 1.27
N GLU A 53 11.05 -6.70 2.05
CA GLU A 53 10.86 -6.97 3.47
C GLU A 53 12.10 -6.52 4.24
N GLU A 54 11.87 -5.98 5.44
CA GLU A 54 12.95 -5.70 6.38
C GLU A 54 13.37 -6.99 7.09
N ALA A 55 14.68 -7.19 7.19
CA ALA A 55 15.28 -8.29 7.92
C ALA A 55 16.10 -7.76 9.09
N HIS A 56 15.96 -8.36 10.26
CA HIS A 56 16.70 -8.00 11.45
C HIS A 56 17.49 -9.19 11.95
N LYS A 57 18.73 -8.95 12.39
CA LYS A 57 19.57 -9.96 13.04
C LYS A 57 20.30 -9.33 14.22
N THR A 58 20.12 -9.89 15.40
CA THR A 58 20.85 -9.47 16.59
C THR A 58 22.04 -10.40 16.84
N ILE A 59 23.25 -9.83 16.90
CA ILE A 59 24.49 -10.54 17.18
C ILE A 59 25.20 -9.79 18.31
N LYS A 60 25.50 -10.47 19.40
CA LYS A 60 26.21 -9.91 20.59
C LYS A 60 25.58 -8.58 21.06
N GLY A 61 24.26 -8.53 21.15
CA GLY A 61 23.52 -7.32 21.60
C GLY A 61 23.39 -6.19 20.58
N LYS A 62 23.98 -6.32 19.38
CA LYS A 62 23.86 -5.34 18.31
C LYS A 62 22.89 -5.82 17.25
N THR A 63 21.87 -5.00 16.95
CA THR A 63 20.89 -5.30 15.90
C THR A 63 21.35 -4.76 14.56
N TYR A 64 21.35 -5.62 13.57
CA TYR A 64 21.64 -5.31 12.18
C TYR A 64 20.35 -5.31 11.39
N HIS A 65 20.16 -4.29 10.58
CA HIS A 65 19.01 -4.14 9.70
C HIS A 65 19.43 -4.39 8.26
N GLY A 66 18.57 -5.04 7.50
CA GLY A 66 18.78 -5.32 6.10
C GLY A 66 17.47 -5.30 5.33
N LEU A 67 17.57 -5.35 4.01
CA LEU A 67 16.43 -5.52 3.13
C LEU A 67 16.61 -6.80 2.31
N VAL A 68 15.50 -7.47 2.06
CA VAL A 68 15.40 -8.58 1.11
C VAL A 68 14.34 -8.25 0.08
N TYR A 69 14.64 -8.56 -1.18
CA TYR A 69 13.75 -8.38 -2.31
C TYR A 69 13.35 -9.74 -2.87
N ALA A 70 12.13 -9.87 -3.33
CA ALA A 70 11.68 -11.07 -4.02
C ALA A 70 10.74 -10.70 -5.18
N ALA A 71 10.67 -11.58 -6.19
CA ALA A 71 9.62 -11.48 -7.19
C ALA A 71 8.26 -11.85 -6.58
N THR A 72 7.20 -11.31 -7.15
CA THR A 72 5.82 -11.69 -6.82
C THR A 72 5.13 -12.23 -8.07
N ASP A 73 4.12 -13.05 -7.84
CA ASP A 73 3.19 -13.49 -8.89
C ASP A 73 2.14 -12.39 -9.21
N GLU A 74 1.20 -12.72 -10.07
CA GLU A 74 0.12 -11.83 -10.48
C GLU A 74 -0.86 -11.47 -9.34
N LYS A 75 -0.85 -12.24 -8.26
CA LYS A 75 -1.65 -11.98 -7.04
C LYS A 75 -0.89 -11.13 -6.02
N GLY A 76 0.38 -10.80 -6.30
CA GLY A 76 1.24 -10.08 -5.39
C GLY A 76 1.88 -10.95 -4.31
N GLU A 77 1.73 -12.28 -4.39
CA GLU A 77 2.34 -13.21 -3.46
C GLU A 77 3.80 -13.48 -3.84
N ARG A 78 4.64 -13.58 -2.82
CA ARG A 78 6.06 -13.83 -3.02
C ARG A 78 6.29 -15.17 -3.72
N THR A 79 7.10 -15.15 -4.76
CA THR A 79 7.55 -16.34 -5.47
C THR A 79 9.08 -16.42 -5.51
N GLY A 80 9.60 -17.63 -5.45
CA GLY A 80 11.02 -17.88 -5.50
C GLY A 80 11.80 -17.44 -4.25
N VAL A 81 13.12 -17.32 -4.39
CA VAL A 81 14.05 -17.05 -3.29
C VAL A 81 14.24 -15.55 -3.10
N ALA A 82 14.16 -15.09 -1.85
CA ALA A 82 14.46 -13.70 -1.51
C ALA A 82 15.96 -13.39 -1.68
N ILE A 83 16.25 -12.24 -2.26
CA ILE A 83 17.58 -11.76 -2.56
C ILE A 83 17.94 -10.63 -1.59
N LYS A 84 19.02 -10.81 -0.82
CA LYS A 84 19.53 -9.77 0.06
C LYS A 84 19.93 -8.52 -0.75
N SER A 85 19.57 -7.34 -0.26
CA SER A 85 19.94 -6.06 -0.89
C SER A 85 21.44 -5.92 -1.14
N SER A 86 22.27 -6.46 -0.25
CA SER A 86 23.75 -6.48 -0.39
C SER A 86 24.23 -7.20 -1.66
N LYS A 87 23.46 -8.17 -2.17
CA LYS A 87 23.76 -8.86 -3.45
C LYS A 87 23.35 -8.07 -4.68
N ILE A 88 22.55 -7.02 -4.53
CA ILE A 88 22.11 -6.13 -5.62
C ILE A 88 22.98 -4.88 -5.66
N GLY A 89 23.23 -4.26 -4.49
CA GLY A 89 24.08 -3.09 -4.37
C GLY A 89 23.80 -2.27 -3.12
N LYS A 90 24.76 -1.45 -2.72
CA LYS A 90 24.65 -0.57 -1.53
C LYS A 90 23.54 0.48 -1.68
N SER A 91 23.29 0.95 -2.90
CA SER A 91 22.27 1.98 -3.20
C SER A 91 20.83 1.54 -2.97
N VAL A 92 20.58 0.26 -2.76
CA VAL A 92 19.26 -0.34 -2.52
C VAL A 92 19.18 -1.04 -1.16
N GLY A 93 20.13 -0.76 -0.27
CA GLY A 93 20.16 -1.30 1.10
C GLY A 93 19.36 -0.47 2.09
N TYR A 94 19.25 -0.98 3.32
CA TYR A 94 18.48 -0.37 4.41
C TYR A 94 18.90 1.09 4.69
N GLU A 95 20.19 1.36 4.80
CA GLU A 95 20.69 2.72 5.07
C GLU A 95 20.35 3.71 3.94
N ALA A 96 20.43 3.26 2.67
CA ALA A 96 20.05 4.08 1.53
C ALA A 96 18.56 4.39 1.55
N LEU A 97 17.72 3.42 1.95
CA LEU A 97 16.29 3.59 2.10
C LEU A 97 15.95 4.59 3.21
N GLN A 98 16.59 4.51 4.37
CA GLN A 98 16.38 5.45 5.47
C GLN A 98 16.76 6.90 5.07
N LYS A 99 17.89 7.09 4.40
CA LYS A 99 18.29 8.41 3.87
C LYS A 99 17.25 8.95 2.89
N LYS A 100 16.66 8.08 2.08
CA LYS A 100 15.60 8.44 1.14
C LYS A 100 14.34 8.94 1.86
N PHE A 101 13.92 8.26 2.92
CA PHE A 101 12.77 8.70 3.73
C PHE A 101 12.98 10.07 4.35
N VAL A 102 14.16 10.32 4.93
CA VAL A 102 14.50 11.63 5.51
C VAL A 102 14.41 12.71 4.44
N LYS A 103 14.99 12.49 3.27
CA LYS A 103 14.95 13.43 2.15
C LYS A 103 13.52 13.70 1.69
N ALA A 104 12.73 12.64 1.48
CA ALA A 104 11.33 12.76 1.05
C ALA A 104 10.49 13.52 2.08
N ASN A 105 10.66 13.26 3.37
CA ASN A 105 9.95 13.97 4.44
C ASN A 105 10.20 15.47 4.44
N ASN A 106 11.42 15.89 4.11
CA ASN A 106 11.78 17.30 4.04
C ASN A 106 11.22 18.01 2.78
N GLU A 107 11.02 17.24 1.69
CA GLU A 107 10.57 17.78 0.40
C GLU A 107 9.03 17.71 0.23
N LEU A 108 8.32 16.96 1.05
CA LEU A 108 6.88 16.67 0.87
C LEU A 108 5.92 17.86 0.96
N PRO A 109 6.17 18.89 1.78
CA PRO A 109 5.29 20.07 1.78
C PRO A 109 5.12 20.70 0.40
N ASP A 110 6.16 20.59 -0.45
CA ASP A 110 6.21 21.21 -1.79
C ASP A 110 5.67 20.28 -2.91
N ILE A 111 5.47 18.98 -2.60
CA ILE A 111 5.18 17.97 -3.63
C ILE A 111 3.68 17.69 -3.78
N ARG A 112 2.84 18.20 -2.89
CA ARG A 112 1.38 18.12 -3.03
C ARG A 112 0.95 19.00 -4.21
N THR A 113 0.97 18.43 -5.40
CA THR A 113 0.51 19.17 -6.57
C THR A 113 -1.01 19.18 -6.58
N ARG A 114 -1.57 20.38 -6.70
CA ARG A 114 -3.01 20.62 -6.90
C ARG A 114 -3.58 19.75 -8.03
N THR A 115 -2.76 19.39 -9.00
CA THR A 115 -3.11 18.55 -10.15
C THR A 115 -3.47 17.12 -9.74
N ASP A 116 -2.74 16.51 -8.79
CA ASP A 116 -3.03 15.14 -8.32
C ASP A 116 -4.35 15.10 -7.56
N GLU A 117 -4.58 16.11 -6.72
CA GLU A 117 -5.81 16.25 -5.96
C GLU A 117 -7.03 16.40 -6.87
N GLU A 118 -6.96 17.26 -7.86
CA GLU A 118 -8.02 17.47 -8.86
C GLU A 118 -8.30 16.21 -9.68
N ALA A 119 -7.24 15.49 -10.09
CA ALA A 119 -7.36 14.26 -10.85
C ALA A 119 -8.06 13.15 -10.04
N ILE A 120 -7.69 13.00 -8.77
CA ILE A 120 -8.29 12.01 -7.87
C ILE A 120 -9.73 12.38 -7.54
N ALA A 121 -10.02 13.65 -7.26
CA ALA A 121 -11.37 14.15 -7.00
C ALA A 121 -12.29 13.89 -8.18
N THR A 122 -11.85 14.23 -9.39
CA THR A 122 -12.60 14.00 -10.63
C THR A 122 -12.91 12.52 -10.83
N ALA A 123 -11.91 11.65 -10.67
CA ALA A 123 -12.10 10.21 -10.80
C ALA A 123 -13.05 9.65 -9.72
N LEU A 124 -12.95 10.13 -8.48
CA LEU A 124 -13.87 9.74 -7.41
C LEU A 124 -15.31 10.17 -7.69
N GLN A 125 -15.53 11.35 -8.23
CA GLN A 125 -16.87 11.84 -8.54
C GLN A 125 -17.46 11.16 -9.77
N GLY A 126 -16.66 10.99 -10.83
CA GLY A 126 -17.11 10.52 -12.14
C GLY A 126 -17.30 9.01 -12.23
N GLN A 127 -16.58 8.21 -11.44
CA GLN A 127 -16.55 6.77 -11.61
C GLN A 127 -17.40 6.04 -10.55
N PRO A 128 -18.44 5.29 -10.95
CA PRO A 128 -19.27 4.53 -10.03
C PRO A 128 -18.60 3.21 -9.60
N THR A 129 -17.64 2.70 -10.38
CA THR A 129 -16.99 1.40 -10.11
C THR A 129 -15.53 1.57 -9.72
N ARG A 130 -15.04 0.65 -8.89
CA ARG A 130 -13.62 0.56 -8.52
C ARG A 130 -12.71 0.47 -9.75
N GLN A 131 -13.07 -0.36 -10.71
CA GLN A 131 -12.28 -0.55 -11.92
C GLN A 131 -12.21 0.73 -12.76
N GLY A 132 -13.34 1.42 -12.96
CA GLY A 132 -13.40 2.70 -13.66
C GLY A 132 -12.53 3.76 -12.99
N PHE A 133 -12.59 3.86 -11.65
CA PHE A 133 -11.74 4.75 -10.86
C PHE A 133 -10.24 4.49 -11.08
N LEU A 134 -9.81 3.22 -10.97
CA LEU A 134 -8.42 2.86 -11.18
C LEU A 134 -7.95 3.11 -12.64
N GLN A 135 -8.80 2.84 -13.61
CA GLN A 135 -8.50 3.07 -15.03
C GLN A 135 -8.39 4.57 -15.36
N GLU A 136 -9.28 5.39 -14.84
CA GLU A 136 -9.23 6.84 -15.07
C GLU A 136 -7.96 7.46 -14.49
N LEU A 137 -7.57 7.07 -13.27
CA LEU A 137 -6.32 7.50 -12.66
C LEU A 137 -5.10 7.03 -13.47
N SER A 138 -5.12 5.77 -13.92
CA SER A 138 -4.05 5.22 -14.74
C SER A 138 -3.89 5.99 -16.05
N GLY A 139 -4.98 6.40 -16.69
CA GLY A 139 -4.96 7.26 -17.88
C GLY A 139 -4.32 8.63 -17.65
N LYS A 140 -4.28 9.10 -16.39
CA LYS A 140 -3.63 10.35 -15.97
C LYS A 140 -2.21 10.12 -15.42
N GLY A 141 -1.68 8.90 -15.50
CA GLY A 141 -0.36 8.54 -14.99
C GLY A 141 -0.30 8.34 -13.47
N ILE A 142 -1.46 8.15 -12.82
CA ILE A 142 -1.57 7.90 -11.37
C ILE A 142 -2.04 6.47 -11.14
N ALA A 143 -1.28 5.70 -10.38
CA ALA A 143 -1.73 4.40 -9.88
C ALA A 143 -2.28 4.53 -8.45
N ALA A 144 -3.35 3.80 -8.12
CA ALA A 144 -3.86 3.72 -6.77
C ALA A 144 -3.81 2.26 -6.28
N ILE A 145 -3.12 2.04 -5.18
CA ILE A 145 -3.05 0.74 -4.51
C ILE A 145 -4.02 0.76 -3.33
N LEU A 146 -5.02 -0.10 -3.39
CA LEU A 146 -6.03 -0.24 -2.34
C LEU A 146 -5.65 -1.43 -1.44
N TRP A 147 -5.31 -1.12 -0.20
CA TRP A 147 -4.97 -2.12 0.80
C TRP A 147 -6.25 -2.68 1.41
N GLN A 148 -6.47 -3.97 1.27
CA GLN A 148 -7.64 -4.66 1.76
C GLN A 148 -7.26 -5.74 2.78
N ASN A 149 -8.18 -6.02 3.73
CA ASN A 149 -8.13 -7.21 4.55
C ASN A 149 -8.85 -8.38 3.85
N ASP A 150 -8.84 -9.55 4.48
CA ASP A 150 -9.47 -10.78 3.97
C ASP A 150 -11.00 -10.64 3.78
N SER A 151 -11.64 -9.72 4.51
CA SER A 151 -13.07 -9.40 4.37
C SER A 151 -13.36 -8.41 3.24
N GLY A 152 -12.35 -7.96 2.48
CA GLY A 152 -12.49 -6.99 1.38
C GLY A 152 -12.61 -5.53 1.81
N VAL A 153 -12.45 -5.23 3.12
CA VAL A 153 -12.49 -3.87 3.65
C VAL A 153 -11.20 -3.14 3.27
N ILE A 154 -11.34 -2.00 2.60
CA ILE A 154 -10.21 -1.15 2.23
C ILE A 154 -9.80 -0.31 3.45
N TYR A 155 -8.65 -0.59 4.02
CA TYR A 155 -8.10 0.09 5.19
C TYR A 155 -6.96 1.08 4.87
N GLY A 156 -6.51 1.12 3.63
CA GLY A 156 -5.45 2.01 3.17
C GLY A 156 -5.53 2.29 1.69
N VAL A 157 -5.08 3.47 1.29
CA VAL A 157 -4.86 3.82 -0.11
C VAL A 157 -3.52 4.51 -0.25
N THR A 158 -2.75 4.06 -1.25
CA THR A 158 -1.48 4.68 -1.65
C THR A 158 -1.60 5.09 -3.11
N TYR A 159 -1.39 6.35 -3.39
CA TYR A 159 -1.32 6.89 -4.73
C TYR A 159 0.13 6.97 -5.19
N ILE A 160 0.35 6.67 -6.45
CA ILE A 160 1.67 6.71 -7.09
C ILE A 160 1.52 7.55 -8.35
N ASP A 161 2.02 8.78 -8.31
CA ASP A 161 2.09 9.62 -9.48
C ASP A 161 3.40 9.36 -10.24
N HIS A 162 3.27 8.79 -11.44
CA HIS A 162 4.41 8.48 -12.30
C HIS A 162 4.95 9.73 -13.00
N ASN A 163 4.19 10.82 -13.09
CA ASN A 163 4.62 12.05 -13.73
C ASN A 163 5.59 12.82 -12.82
N SER A 164 5.20 13.05 -11.57
CA SER A 164 6.04 13.68 -10.54
C SER A 164 7.00 12.69 -9.85
N LYS A 165 6.80 11.38 -10.09
CA LYS A 165 7.53 10.28 -9.43
C LYS A 165 7.40 10.34 -7.90
N THR A 166 6.19 10.59 -7.42
CA THR A 166 5.87 10.73 -6.01
C THR A 166 4.89 9.67 -5.55
N VAL A 167 5.12 9.13 -4.37
CA VAL A 167 4.23 8.16 -3.71
C VAL A 167 3.73 8.78 -2.42
N PHE A 168 2.41 8.69 -2.18
CA PHE A 168 1.81 9.27 -1.00
C PHE A 168 0.55 8.53 -0.55
N LYS A 169 0.23 8.65 0.73
CA LYS A 169 -1.01 8.12 1.32
C LYS A 169 -2.17 9.06 1.00
N GLY A 170 -3.36 8.50 0.72
CA GLY A 170 -4.54 9.31 0.45
C GLY A 170 -4.89 10.31 1.57
N SER A 171 -4.69 9.93 2.83
CA SER A 171 -4.91 10.82 3.98
C SER A 171 -4.00 12.06 4.04
N LEU A 172 -2.90 12.07 3.27
CA LEU A 172 -2.03 13.25 3.16
C LEU A 172 -2.57 14.30 2.21
N LEU A 173 -3.40 13.92 1.24
CA LEU A 173 -4.09 14.86 0.35
C LEU A 173 -5.31 15.50 1.04
N GLY A 174 -6.02 14.73 1.85
CA GLY A 174 -7.22 15.18 2.55
C GLY A 174 -8.07 13.99 3.03
N LYS A 175 -9.04 14.27 3.90
CA LYS A 175 -9.95 13.23 4.44
C LYS A 175 -10.78 12.59 3.33
N GLU A 176 -11.16 13.36 2.32
CA GLU A 176 -11.95 12.96 1.16
C GLU A 176 -11.25 11.94 0.25
N TYR A 177 -9.91 11.85 0.32
CA TYR A 177 -9.10 10.90 -0.45
C TYR A 177 -8.62 9.72 0.40
N SER A 178 -9.09 9.64 1.63
CA SER A 178 -8.69 8.61 2.60
C SER A 178 -9.30 7.25 2.32
N ALA A 179 -8.71 6.22 2.92
CA ALA A 179 -9.20 4.85 2.79
C ALA A 179 -10.66 4.68 3.21
N SER A 180 -11.14 5.44 4.20
CA SER A 180 -12.53 5.35 4.65
C SER A 180 -13.53 5.80 3.58
N VAL A 181 -13.22 6.85 2.82
CA VAL A 181 -14.05 7.32 1.71
C VAL A 181 -14.01 6.33 0.55
N ILE A 182 -12.82 5.86 0.19
CA ILE A 182 -12.63 4.84 -0.85
C ILE A 182 -13.37 3.56 -0.48
N ASN A 183 -13.28 3.10 0.78
CA ASN A 183 -13.98 1.90 1.24
C ASN A 183 -15.50 2.05 1.18
N ARG A 184 -16.03 3.21 1.58
CA ARG A 184 -17.48 3.48 1.50
C ARG A 184 -18.00 3.41 0.07
N LYS A 185 -17.20 3.82 -0.90
CA LYS A 185 -17.60 3.85 -2.31
C LYS A 185 -17.33 2.53 -3.03
N TYR A 186 -16.21 1.89 -2.77
CA TYR A 186 -15.72 0.75 -3.56
C TYR A 186 -15.38 -0.50 -2.75
N GLY A 187 -15.47 -0.43 -1.43
CA GLY A 187 -15.20 -1.57 -0.55
C GLY A 187 -16.38 -2.52 -0.46
N THR A 188 -16.12 -3.71 0.03
CA THR A 188 -17.16 -4.63 0.48
C THR A 188 -17.74 -4.08 1.78
N ILE A 189 -19.07 -3.87 1.84
CA ILE A 189 -19.74 -3.55 3.10
C ILE A 189 -19.71 -4.85 3.93
N PRO A 190 -19.08 -4.86 5.13
CA PRO A 190 -19.22 -5.99 6.02
C PRO A 190 -20.73 -6.20 6.26
N PRO A 191 -21.23 -7.44 6.36
CA PRO A 191 -22.61 -7.65 6.78
C PRO A 191 -22.79 -6.88 8.09
N GLU A 192 -23.78 -5.99 8.13
CA GLU A 192 -24.15 -5.30 9.35
C GLU A 192 -24.24 -6.37 10.45
N LYS A 193 -23.50 -6.18 11.55
CA LYS A 193 -23.82 -6.90 12.77
C LYS A 193 -25.25 -6.53 13.06
N THR A 194 -26.16 -7.44 12.77
CA THR A 194 -27.52 -7.37 13.23
C THR A 194 -27.37 -7.20 14.74
N GLU A 195 -27.62 -6.01 15.26
CA GLU A 195 -27.81 -5.84 16.70
C GLU A 195 -28.95 -6.81 17.03
N GLU A 196 -28.63 -7.89 17.72
CA GLU A 196 -29.63 -8.76 18.30
C GLU A 196 -30.50 -7.85 19.16
N ALA A 197 -31.74 -7.70 18.75
CA ALA A 197 -32.73 -7.00 19.54
C ALA A 197 -32.67 -7.58 20.98
N PRO A 198 -32.70 -6.75 22.03
CA PRO A 198 -32.63 -7.24 23.38
C PRO A 198 -33.72 -8.26 23.59
N VAL A 199 -33.35 -9.50 23.92
CA VAL A 199 -34.27 -10.56 24.28
C VAL A 199 -34.96 -10.10 25.58
N ILE A 200 -36.19 -9.64 25.44
CA ILE A 200 -37.05 -9.33 26.59
C ILE A 200 -37.44 -10.70 27.20
N HIS A 201 -36.79 -11.05 28.28
CA HIS A 201 -37.23 -12.16 29.10
C HIS A 201 -38.60 -11.77 29.70
N PRO A 202 -39.65 -12.57 29.50
CA PRO A 202 -40.91 -12.33 30.21
C PRO A 202 -40.66 -12.54 31.71
N SER A 203 -40.99 -11.54 32.49
CA SER A 203 -40.95 -11.59 33.94
C SER A 203 -41.90 -12.70 34.41
N GLU A 204 -41.36 -13.63 35.18
CA GLU A 204 -42.16 -14.63 35.90
C GLU A 204 -43.17 -13.92 36.82
N PRO A 205 -44.45 -14.45 36.93
CA PRO A 205 -45.41 -13.84 37.86
C PRO A 205 -45.02 -14.19 39.28
N GLU A 206 -44.92 -13.19 40.12
CA GLU A 206 -44.78 -13.32 41.57
C GLU A 206 -45.95 -14.13 42.13
N MET A 207 -45.68 -15.32 42.65
CA MET A 207 -46.64 -16.05 43.47
C MET A 207 -46.72 -15.40 44.84
N LYS A 208 -47.85 -14.76 45.12
CA LYS A 208 -48.19 -14.32 46.44
C LYS A 208 -48.46 -15.54 47.33
N GLU A 209 -47.61 -15.78 48.31
CA GLU A 209 -47.93 -16.68 49.42
C GLU A 209 -49.08 -16.08 50.24
N THR A 210 -50.19 -16.78 50.26
CA THR A 210 -51.32 -16.50 51.15
C THR A 210 -51.09 -17.30 52.41
N GLU A 211 -50.76 -16.59 53.49
CA GLU A 211 -50.82 -17.16 54.85
C GLU A 211 -52.21 -17.58 55.17
N LEU A 212 -52.38 -18.83 55.62
CA LEU A 212 -53.55 -19.36 56.26
C LEU A 212 -53.28 -19.49 57.77
N VAL A 213 -54.13 -18.82 58.52
CA VAL A 213 -54.31 -18.92 59.96
C VAL A 213 -54.80 -20.29 60.36
#